data_659816403076490b246f5b1b02e6a30d
#
_entry.id   659816403076490b246f5b1b02e6a30d
#
_cell.length_a   1.000
_cell.length_b   1.000
_cell.length_c   1.000
_cell.angle_alpha   90.00
_cell.angle_beta   90.00
_cell.angle_gamma   90.00
#
_symmetry.space_group_name_H-M   'P 1'
#
loop_
_entity.id
_entity.type
_entity.pdbx_description
1 polymer ?
#
loop_
_entity_poly.entity_id
_entity_poly.type
_entity_poly.pdbx_seq_one_letter_code
_entity_poly.pdbx_strand_id
1 'polypeptide(L)'
;MRRLLSLLVLVSLGSGLALTPPTVTVKSGDTLYKIASRAGLSVVQLQQLNGLTGTTIRAGQVLRVRAVTSSAPNYTVRAGDTLRRIAARAGVSVAALKAANGLRGDALQRGQRLSVPPAARPAPRPTTEVRTVYSYIWVGVKDTPQALAARYRLSLDGLRRLNGLGTYRAVVPGKKLLVPMRVPVPIPPRPQRQPVTFKRLKPLNVPVQIANVDLRWRDVLVAPVLPSRRLTFSTGARVGDLARRSGARVLVNGSYFHPQSYAPAGDIVTQGRLLTWGRIPQALTITPDNRAAFRVSAVAALGRPLDTSWAGLETVVATGPRILSSGQVVTRYSTVFRDPALFGRAARSAVGLIGNRDLVFVSTHARLTTTEMGKVMTRLGVRDALLLDGGSSAGIAWNGRAVLDSVRKVSYGIGVFTEYAGRRYVK
;
A
#
# COMPACT_ATOMS: atom_id res chain seq x y z
N MET A 1 17.43 31.45 -70.66
CA MET A 1 16.04 31.94 -70.45
C MET A 1 15.26 30.89 -69.67
N ARG A 2 15.04 31.12 -68.38
CA ARG A 2 13.96 30.57 -67.57
C ARG A 2 14.01 31.28 -66.21
N ARG A 3 13.03 32.12 -65.95
CA ARG A 3 12.86 32.92 -64.72
C ARG A 3 12.38 32.00 -63.62
N LEU A 4 13.09 31.98 -62.49
CA LEU A 4 12.59 31.46 -61.23
C LEU A 4 11.81 32.53 -60.49
N LEU A 5 10.52 32.30 -60.31
CA LEU A 5 9.67 33.11 -59.41
C LEU A 5 9.94 32.63 -57.97
N SER A 6 10.48 33.53 -57.15
CA SER A 6 10.56 33.34 -55.69
C SER A 6 9.23 33.67 -55.06
N LEU A 7 8.58 32.66 -54.46
CA LEU A 7 7.37 32.84 -53.70
C LEU A 7 7.74 33.26 -52.26
N LEU A 8 7.50 34.52 -51.95
CA LEU A 8 7.69 35.08 -50.60
C LEU A 8 6.50 34.66 -49.75
N VAL A 9 6.70 33.69 -48.80
CA VAL A 9 5.70 33.33 -47.79
C VAL A 9 5.82 34.34 -46.64
N LEU A 10 4.88 35.26 -46.55
CA LEU A 10 4.70 36.13 -45.39
C LEU A 10 4.19 35.29 -44.23
N VAL A 11 5.07 34.96 -43.27
CA VAL A 11 4.66 34.44 -41.99
C VAL A 11 4.20 35.60 -41.12
N SER A 12 2.89 35.75 -40.94
CA SER A 12 2.32 36.72 -39.99
C SER A 12 2.63 36.21 -38.58
N LEU A 13 3.57 36.86 -37.90
CA LEU A 13 3.79 36.73 -36.46
C LEU A 13 2.55 37.29 -35.75
N GLY A 14 1.62 36.42 -35.42
CA GLY A 14 0.54 36.72 -34.50
C GLY A 14 1.13 37.03 -33.14
N SER A 15 1.03 38.30 -32.72
CA SER A 15 1.38 38.77 -31.39
C SER A 15 0.55 38.00 -30.35
N GLY A 16 1.14 36.98 -29.74
CA GLY A 16 0.57 36.28 -28.63
C GLY A 16 0.48 37.24 -27.45
N LEU A 17 -0.70 37.77 -27.19
CA LEU A 17 -1.03 38.43 -25.94
C LEU A 17 -0.77 37.41 -24.83
N ALA A 18 0.31 37.57 -24.06
CA ALA A 18 0.55 36.83 -22.84
C ALA A 18 -0.61 37.13 -21.88
N LEU A 19 -1.55 36.19 -21.77
CA LEU A 19 -2.63 36.25 -20.80
C LEU A 19 -1.98 36.19 -19.41
N THR A 20 -1.87 37.37 -18.75
CA THR A 20 -1.48 37.41 -17.34
C THR A 20 -2.46 36.58 -16.54
N PRO A 21 -1.98 35.61 -15.73
CA PRO A 21 -2.89 34.78 -14.95
C PRO A 21 -3.74 35.67 -14.03
N PRO A 22 -5.05 35.42 -13.90
CA PRO A 22 -5.93 36.19 -13.04
C PRO A 22 -5.41 36.19 -11.61
N THR A 23 -5.32 37.34 -11.01
CA THR A 23 -4.86 37.59 -9.65
C THR A 23 -5.94 38.19 -8.78
N VAL A 24 -5.86 37.97 -7.47
CA VAL A 24 -6.69 38.59 -6.44
C VAL A 24 -5.80 39.27 -5.42
N THR A 25 -6.05 40.52 -5.10
CA THR A 25 -5.40 41.23 -4.00
C THR A 25 -6.14 40.91 -2.69
N VAL A 26 -5.40 40.43 -1.70
CA VAL A 26 -5.92 40.12 -0.36
C VAL A 26 -6.38 41.41 0.31
N LYS A 27 -7.62 41.44 0.78
CA LYS A 27 -8.18 42.54 1.56
C LYS A 27 -8.09 42.21 3.07
N SER A 28 -8.21 43.26 3.89
CA SER A 28 -8.33 43.09 5.33
C SER A 28 -9.53 42.18 5.68
N GLY A 29 -9.33 41.16 6.51
CA GLY A 29 -10.36 40.15 6.86
C GLY A 29 -10.51 38.99 5.86
N ASP A 30 -9.71 38.94 4.79
CA ASP A 30 -9.65 37.78 3.92
C ASP A 30 -8.84 36.65 4.57
N THR A 31 -9.25 35.41 4.28
CA THR A 31 -8.50 34.21 4.60
C THR A 31 -8.25 33.41 3.33
N LEU A 32 -7.21 32.58 3.32
CA LEU A 32 -6.97 31.67 2.20
C LEU A 32 -8.20 30.85 1.84
N TYR A 33 -8.98 30.43 2.84
CA TYR A 33 -10.23 29.70 2.63
C TYR A 33 -11.27 30.53 1.86
N LYS A 34 -11.49 31.80 2.28
CA LYS A 34 -12.46 32.71 1.60
C LYS A 34 -12.04 32.99 0.16
N ILE A 35 -10.74 33.20 -0.07
CA ILE A 35 -10.22 33.52 -1.42
C ILE A 35 -10.28 32.26 -2.30
N ALA A 36 -9.85 31.12 -1.79
CA ALA A 36 -9.92 29.83 -2.48
C ALA A 36 -11.37 29.50 -2.87
N SER A 37 -12.30 29.62 -1.92
CA SER A 37 -13.73 29.37 -2.16
C SER A 37 -14.31 30.27 -3.24
N ARG A 38 -14.00 31.60 -3.23
CA ARG A 38 -14.41 32.53 -4.27
C ARG A 38 -13.81 32.22 -5.65
N ALA A 39 -12.59 31.70 -5.65
CA ALA A 39 -11.89 31.34 -6.89
C ALA A 39 -12.22 29.91 -7.38
N GLY A 40 -13.09 29.16 -6.69
CA GLY A 40 -13.39 27.76 -7.03
C GLY A 40 -12.21 26.81 -6.81
N LEU A 41 -11.27 27.19 -5.95
CA LEU A 41 -10.08 26.41 -5.62
C LEU A 41 -10.19 25.80 -4.22
N SER A 42 -9.48 24.70 -3.96
CA SER A 42 -9.19 24.29 -2.59
C SER A 42 -8.07 25.17 -2.01
N VAL A 43 -8.00 25.27 -0.68
CA VAL A 43 -6.91 26.00 0.00
C VAL A 43 -5.55 25.47 -0.44
N VAL A 44 -5.41 24.15 -0.56
CA VAL A 44 -4.17 23.48 -1.01
C VAL A 44 -3.79 23.90 -2.45
N GLN A 45 -4.77 23.98 -3.35
CA GLN A 45 -4.53 24.44 -4.73
C GLN A 45 -4.09 25.90 -4.77
N LEU A 46 -4.72 26.77 -3.98
CA LEU A 46 -4.34 28.17 -3.88
C LEU A 46 -2.93 28.34 -3.29
N GLN A 47 -2.58 27.55 -2.29
CA GLN A 47 -1.22 27.50 -1.71
C GLN A 47 -0.18 27.08 -2.76
N GLN A 48 -0.42 25.98 -3.46
CA GLN A 48 0.49 25.46 -4.49
C GLN A 48 0.68 26.46 -5.64
N LEU A 49 -0.41 27.12 -6.06
CA LEU A 49 -0.37 28.11 -7.14
C LEU A 49 0.47 29.35 -6.80
N ASN A 50 0.62 29.61 -5.49
CA ASN A 50 1.32 30.80 -4.97
C ASN A 50 2.59 30.46 -4.18
N GLY A 51 3.02 29.22 -4.12
CA GLY A 51 4.20 28.79 -3.38
C GLY A 51 4.09 28.99 -1.85
N LEU A 52 2.86 28.99 -1.31
CA LEU A 52 2.64 29.21 0.11
C LEU A 52 2.82 27.92 0.91
N THR A 53 3.63 27.97 1.95
CA THR A 53 3.87 26.82 2.84
C THR A 53 2.92 26.77 4.05
N GLY A 54 2.13 27.82 4.28
CA GLY A 54 1.18 27.96 5.38
C GLY A 54 -0.12 28.65 4.95
N THR A 55 -1.02 28.91 5.90
CA THR A 55 -2.32 29.54 5.65
C THR A 55 -2.31 31.06 5.87
N THR A 56 -1.19 31.63 6.29
CA THR A 56 -1.06 33.06 6.61
C THR A 56 -0.93 33.87 5.32
N ILE A 57 -1.80 34.86 5.15
CA ILE A 57 -1.78 35.86 4.05
C ILE A 57 -1.88 37.26 4.63
N ARG A 58 -1.39 38.23 3.94
CA ARG A 58 -1.37 39.65 4.38
C ARG A 58 -2.23 40.51 3.48
N ALA A 59 -2.89 41.50 4.05
CA ALA A 59 -3.60 42.52 3.24
C ALA A 59 -2.61 43.21 2.26
N GLY A 60 -3.06 43.40 1.01
CA GLY A 60 -2.22 43.87 -0.07
C GLY A 60 -1.46 42.78 -0.84
N GLN A 61 -1.36 41.57 -0.31
CA GLN A 61 -0.72 40.45 -1.01
C GLN A 61 -1.49 40.04 -2.26
N VAL A 62 -0.79 39.91 -3.39
CA VAL A 62 -1.40 39.47 -4.65
C VAL A 62 -1.28 37.98 -4.79
N LEU A 63 -2.40 37.28 -4.88
CA LEU A 63 -2.48 35.85 -5.09
C LEU A 63 -2.93 35.53 -6.51
N ARG A 64 -2.24 34.58 -7.16
CA ARG A 64 -2.65 34.01 -8.42
C ARG A 64 -3.85 33.12 -8.21
N VAL A 65 -4.95 33.40 -8.91
CA VAL A 65 -6.14 32.56 -8.90
C VAL A 65 -6.41 32.12 -10.33
N ARG A 66 -6.56 30.84 -10.56
CA ARG A 66 -6.97 30.36 -11.87
C ARG A 66 -8.47 30.57 -12.00
N ALA A 67 -8.89 31.39 -12.94
CA ALA A 67 -10.31 31.46 -13.29
C ALA A 67 -10.73 30.06 -13.73
N VAL A 68 -11.77 29.52 -13.11
CA VAL A 68 -12.46 28.35 -13.67
C VAL A 68 -13.11 28.88 -14.93
N THR A 69 -12.51 28.60 -16.08
CA THR A 69 -13.19 28.83 -17.36
C THR A 69 -14.43 27.96 -17.31
N SER A 70 -15.60 28.59 -17.20
CA SER A 70 -16.88 27.91 -17.35
C SER A 70 -16.87 27.23 -18.71
N SER A 71 -16.61 25.96 -18.73
CA SER A 71 -16.74 25.17 -19.95
C SER A 71 -18.21 25.17 -20.35
N ALA A 72 -18.49 25.32 -21.64
CA ALA A 72 -19.86 25.22 -22.15
C ALA A 72 -20.55 23.97 -21.62
N PRO A 73 -21.87 24.03 -21.32
CA PRO A 73 -22.58 22.86 -20.79
C PRO A 73 -22.41 21.63 -21.72
N ASN A 74 -21.87 20.56 -21.21
CA ASN A 74 -21.53 19.37 -21.98
C ASN A 74 -22.35 18.14 -21.58
N TYR A 75 -23.29 18.29 -20.63
CA TYR A 75 -24.14 17.21 -20.15
C TYR A 75 -25.57 17.68 -19.95
N THR A 76 -26.56 16.92 -20.43
CA THR A 76 -27.98 17.15 -20.19
C THR A 76 -28.51 16.10 -19.21
N VAL A 77 -29.09 16.55 -18.11
CA VAL A 77 -29.66 15.71 -17.05
C VAL A 77 -30.80 14.85 -17.59
N ARG A 78 -30.73 13.56 -17.35
CA ARG A 78 -31.74 12.56 -17.78
C ARG A 78 -32.58 12.11 -16.59
N ALA A 79 -33.70 11.45 -16.86
CA ALA A 79 -34.51 10.83 -15.79
C ALA A 79 -33.68 9.86 -14.97
N GLY A 80 -33.75 9.97 -13.65
CA GLY A 80 -32.99 9.13 -12.69
C GLY A 80 -31.53 9.57 -12.44
N ASP A 81 -31.07 10.64 -13.07
CA ASP A 81 -29.74 11.21 -12.76
C ASP A 81 -29.76 11.89 -11.39
N THR A 82 -28.62 11.77 -10.70
CA THR A 82 -28.30 12.52 -9.49
C THR A 82 -26.90 13.12 -9.64
N LEU A 83 -26.61 14.21 -8.93
CA LEU A 83 -25.27 14.79 -8.93
C LEU A 83 -24.21 13.73 -8.62
N ARG A 84 -24.48 12.83 -7.70
CA ARG A 84 -23.57 11.74 -7.31
C ARG A 84 -23.30 10.77 -8.48
N ARG A 85 -24.33 10.41 -9.25
CA ARG A 85 -24.18 9.51 -10.42
C ARG A 85 -23.42 10.20 -11.56
N ILE A 86 -23.75 11.46 -11.83
CA ILE A 86 -23.07 12.25 -12.89
C ILE A 86 -21.61 12.46 -12.52
N ALA A 87 -21.32 12.89 -11.28
CA ALA A 87 -19.97 13.09 -10.80
C ALA A 87 -19.13 11.80 -10.81
N ALA A 88 -19.70 10.68 -10.37
CA ALA A 88 -19.03 9.37 -10.39
C ALA A 88 -18.69 8.91 -11.82
N ARG A 89 -19.63 9.08 -12.75
CA ARG A 89 -19.44 8.74 -14.18
C ARG A 89 -18.35 9.58 -14.82
N ALA A 90 -18.28 10.87 -14.45
CA ALA A 90 -17.29 11.80 -14.95
C ALA A 90 -15.94 11.77 -14.22
N GLY A 91 -15.82 10.96 -13.15
CA GLY A 91 -14.61 10.90 -12.34
C GLY A 91 -14.29 12.20 -11.57
N VAL A 92 -15.32 12.99 -11.24
CA VAL A 92 -15.19 14.25 -10.49
C VAL A 92 -15.89 14.15 -9.13
N SER A 93 -15.57 15.05 -8.20
CA SER A 93 -16.32 15.13 -6.95
C SER A 93 -17.67 15.84 -7.17
N VAL A 94 -18.68 15.51 -6.33
CA VAL A 94 -19.96 16.23 -6.34
C VAL A 94 -19.75 17.72 -6.07
N ALA A 95 -18.81 18.06 -5.17
CA ALA A 95 -18.47 19.44 -4.88
C ALA A 95 -17.92 20.18 -6.11
N ALA A 96 -17.04 19.53 -6.90
CA ALA A 96 -16.51 20.11 -8.13
C ALA A 96 -17.61 20.31 -9.19
N LEU A 97 -18.52 19.33 -9.32
CA LEU A 97 -19.65 19.45 -10.25
C LEU A 97 -20.62 20.58 -9.83
N LYS A 98 -20.91 20.71 -8.54
CA LYS A 98 -21.72 21.81 -7.99
C LYS A 98 -21.06 23.17 -8.23
N ALA A 99 -19.79 23.29 -7.92
CA ALA A 99 -19.03 24.53 -8.11
C ALA A 99 -18.99 24.97 -9.57
N ALA A 100 -18.79 24.03 -10.51
CA ALA A 100 -18.77 24.31 -11.94
C ALA A 100 -20.12 24.83 -12.49
N ASN A 101 -21.21 24.53 -11.76
CA ASN A 101 -22.58 24.86 -12.17
C ASN A 101 -23.29 25.86 -11.23
N GLY A 102 -22.63 26.41 -10.24
CA GLY A 102 -23.24 27.34 -9.27
C GLY A 102 -24.35 26.71 -8.42
N LEU A 103 -24.36 25.35 -8.25
CA LEU A 103 -25.44 24.67 -7.57
C LEU A 103 -25.28 24.75 -6.05
N ARG A 104 -26.28 25.27 -5.37
CA ARG A 104 -26.32 25.33 -3.89
C ARG A 104 -26.90 24.05 -3.26
N GLY A 105 -27.84 23.40 -3.95
CA GLY A 105 -28.50 22.16 -3.54
C GLY A 105 -28.10 20.94 -4.37
N ASP A 106 -28.71 19.80 -4.10
CA ASP A 106 -28.46 18.54 -4.84
C ASP A 106 -29.54 18.22 -5.87
N ALA A 107 -30.62 19.02 -5.89
CA ALA A 107 -31.74 18.83 -6.82
C ALA A 107 -31.33 19.15 -8.26
N LEU A 108 -31.69 18.27 -9.16
CA LEU A 108 -31.51 18.42 -10.61
C LEU A 108 -32.86 18.33 -11.31
N GLN A 109 -33.02 19.10 -12.37
CA GLN A 109 -34.20 19.03 -13.24
C GLN A 109 -33.88 18.23 -14.51
N ARG A 110 -34.80 17.39 -14.95
CA ARG A 110 -34.66 16.69 -16.25
C ARG A 110 -34.54 17.74 -17.37
N GLY A 111 -33.55 17.55 -18.24
CA GLY A 111 -33.25 18.51 -19.30
C GLY A 111 -32.28 19.62 -18.87
N GLN A 112 -31.97 19.78 -17.60
CA GLN A 112 -30.98 20.75 -17.11
C GLN A 112 -29.63 20.51 -17.78
N ARG A 113 -29.01 21.57 -18.26
CA ARG A 113 -27.67 21.49 -18.87
C ARG A 113 -26.61 21.77 -17.81
N LEU A 114 -25.68 20.85 -17.65
CA LEU A 114 -24.58 20.96 -16.71
C LEU A 114 -23.24 21.04 -17.43
N SER A 115 -22.36 21.86 -16.89
CA SER A 115 -20.94 21.89 -17.21
C SER A 115 -20.24 20.85 -16.34
N VAL A 116 -19.84 19.72 -16.92
CA VAL A 116 -19.12 18.68 -16.22
C VAL A 116 -17.61 18.92 -16.42
N PRO A 117 -16.90 19.32 -15.36
CA PRO A 117 -15.46 19.56 -15.47
C PRO A 117 -14.73 18.27 -15.85
N PRO A 118 -13.60 18.36 -16.58
CA PRO A 118 -12.78 17.18 -16.83
C PRO A 118 -12.31 16.58 -15.51
N ALA A 119 -12.25 15.25 -15.48
CA ALA A 119 -11.73 14.54 -14.32
C ALA A 119 -10.37 15.14 -13.91
N ALA A 120 -10.23 15.49 -12.65
CA ALA A 120 -8.95 15.99 -12.15
C ALA A 120 -7.87 14.95 -12.49
N ARG A 121 -6.83 15.36 -13.23
CA ARG A 121 -5.67 14.49 -13.43
C ARG A 121 -5.25 13.97 -12.04
N PRO A 122 -5.13 12.66 -11.85
CA PRO A 122 -4.66 12.15 -10.60
C PRO A 122 -3.36 12.89 -10.25
N ALA A 123 -3.24 13.33 -9.01
CA ALA A 123 -2.03 14.01 -8.53
C ALA A 123 -0.80 13.19 -8.96
N PRO A 124 0.26 13.84 -9.43
CA PRO A 124 1.45 13.13 -9.84
C PRO A 124 1.87 12.21 -8.69
N ARG A 125 2.07 10.94 -9.02
CA ARG A 125 2.44 9.94 -8.02
C ARG A 125 3.73 10.39 -7.36
N PRO A 126 3.87 10.24 -6.05
CA PRO A 126 5.13 10.52 -5.40
C PRO A 126 6.21 9.67 -6.09
N THR A 127 7.23 10.31 -6.63
CA THR A 127 8.37 9.66 -7.29
C THR A 127 9.39 9.16 -6.28
N THR A 128 9.25 9.56 -5.02
CA THR A 128 10.13 9.17 -3.92
C THR A 128 9.31 8.68 -2.73
N GLU A 129 9.88 7.76 -1.97
CA GLU A 129 9.39 7.36 -0.66
C GLU A 129 10.48 7.58 0.40
N VAL A 130 10.08 7.96 1.61
CA VAL A 130 11.04 8.13 2.70
C VAL A 130 11.38 6.76 3.28
N ARG A 131 12.62 6.34 3.12
CA ARG A 131 13.17 5.11 3.73
C ARG A 131 14.18 5.43 4.80
N THR A 132 14.25 4.57 5.81
CA THR A 132 15.37 4.55 6.72
C THR A 132 16.51 3.78 6.05
N VAL A 133 17.60 4.50 5.78
CA VAL A 133 18.87 3.91 5.33
C VAL A 133 19.91 4.10 6.42
N TYR A 134 20.87 3.19 6.48
CA TYR A 134 21.97 3.32 7.41
C TYR A 134 23.18 3.94 6.69
N SER A 135 23.74 4.97 7.29
CA SER A 135 24.91 5.67 6.75
C SER A 135 25.94 5.91 7.85
N TYR A 136 27.21 5.97 7.46
CA TYR A 136 28.28 6.34 8.39
C TYR A 136 28.39 7.87 8.50
N ILE A 137 28.48 8.35 9.73
CA ILE A 137 28.83 9.73 10.06
C ILE A 137 30.18 9.76 10.74
N TRP A 138 30.86 10.86 10.62
CA TRP A 138 32.07 11.13 11.40
C TRP A 138 31.69 11.76 12.74
N VAL A 139 32.27 11.25 13.82
CA VAL A 139 32.08 11.81 15.16
C VAL A 139 32.89 13.11 15.26
N GLY A 140 32.24 14.20 15.55
CA GLY A 140 32.86 15.50 15.80
C GLY A 140 33.41 15.61 17.21
N VAL A 141 34.29 16.62 17.44
CA VAL A 141 34.92 16.86 18.75
C VAL A 141 33.91 17.16 19.86
N LYS A 142 32.75 17.78 19.49
CA LYS A 142 31.69 18.15 20.44
C LYS A 142 30.54 17.10 20.51
N ASP A 143 30.65 16.02 19.78
CA ASP A 143 29.58 14.99 19.77
C ASP A 143 29.67 14.12 21.03
N THR A 144 28.53 13.94 21.67
CA THR A 144 28.36 12.99 22.78
C THR A 144 27.46 11.83 22.32
N PRO A 145 27.57 10.63 22.93
CA PRO A 145 26.70 9.52 22.59
C PRO A 145 25.21 9.86 22.72
N GLN A 146 24.86 10.64 23.74
CA GLN A 146 23.48 11.08 24.00
C GLN A 146 22.99 12.04 22.91
N ALA A 147 23.80 13.03 22.54
CA ALA A 147 23.44 13.99 21.51
C ALA A 147 23.28 13.31 20.12
N LEU A 148 24.19 12.37 19.81
CA LEU A 148 24.09 11.59 18.58
C LEU A 148 22.86 10.68 18.58
N ALA A 149 22.59 9.97 19.68
CA ALA A 149 21.41 9.15 19.79
C ALA A 149 20.13 9.97 19.57
N ALA A 150 20.01 11.12 20.24
CA ALA A 150 18.87 12.03 20.09
C ALA A 150 18.75 12.57 18.65
N ARG A 151 19.85 13.03 18.05
CA ARG A 151 19.90 13.55 16.66
C ARG A 151 19.36 12.54 15.64
N TYR A 152 19.68 11.26 15.83
CA TYR A 152 19.25 10.19 14.91
C TYR A 152 18.05 9.38 15.40
N ARG A 153 17.37 9.88 16.43
CA ARG A 153 16.15 9.26 17.00
C ARG A 153 16.35 7.81 17.45
N LEU A 154 17.48 7.55 18.06
CA LEU A 154 17.82 6.29 18.69
C LEU A 154 17.80 6.45 20.23
N SER A 155 17.57 5.33 20.93
CA SER A 155 17.99 5.25 22.32
C SER A 155 19.52 5.15 22.39
N LEU A 156 20.11 5.55 23.51
CA LEU A 156 21.56 5.42 23.72
C LEU A 156 22.03 3.97 23.53
N ASP A 157 21.26 3.01 24.06
CA ASP A 157 21.54 1.59 23.87
C ASP A 157 21.36 1.13 22.42
N GLY A 158 20.41 1.73 21.70
CA GLY A 158 20.22 1.49 20.28
C GLY A 158 21.45 1.92 19.47
N LEU A 159 21.99 3.12 19.74
CA LEU A 159 23.21 3.61 19.10
C LEU A 159 24.40 2.70 19.42
N ARG A 160 24.55 2.30 20.68
CA ARG A 160 25.62 1.40 21.13
C ARG A 160 25.55 0.03 20.45
N ARG A 161 24.40 -0.60 20.49
CA ARG A 161 24.21 -1.92 19.85
C ARG A 161 24.46 -1.87 18.33
N LEU A 162 23.96 -0.82 17.67
CA LEU A 162 24.14 -0.64 16.24
C LEU A 162 25.61 -0.56 15.82
N ASN A 163 26.47 -0.01 16.72
CA ASN A 163 27.87 0.23 16.45
C ASN A 163 28.83 -0.71 17.22
N GLY A 164 28.30 -1.71 17.90
CA GLY A 164 29.14 -2.61 18.71
C GLY A 164 29.90 -1.90 19.84
N LEU A 165 29.35 -0.80 20.35
CA LEU A 165 29.99 -0.05 21.45
C LEU A 165 29.60 -0.69 22.79
N GLY A 166 30.58 -1.02 23.59
CA GLY A 166 30.38 -1.46 24.99
C GLY A 166 29.77 -0.34 25.84
N THR A 167 29.26 -0.71 27.02
CA THR A 167 28.55 0.18 27.95
C THR A 167 29.40 1.41 28.37
N TYR A 168 30.72 1.26 28.42
CA TYR A 168 31.64 2.29 28.87
C TYR A 168 32.47 2.91 27.73
N ARG A 169 32.29 2.52 26.49
CA ARG A 169 33.03 3.12 25.38
C ARG A 169 32.40 4.46 24.98
N ALA A 170 33.20 5.52 25.16
CA ALA A 170 32.89 6.83 24.61
C ALA A 170 32.96 6.81 23.09
N VAL A 171 32.14 7.64 22.44
CA VAL A 171 32.33 7.92 21.01
C VAL A 171 33.60 8.75 20.86
N VAL A 172 34.48 8.33 19.98
CA VAL A 172 35.80 8.98 19.79
C VAL A 172 35.70 9.89 18.56
N PRO A 173 36.09 11.18 18.69
CA PRO A 173 36.18 12.08 17.56
C PRO A 173 37.03 11.48 16.41
N GLY A 174 36.63 11.72 15.18
CA GLY A 174 37.31 11.16 14.02
C GLY A 174 37.01 9.66 13.73
N LYS A 175 36.17 9.01 14.52
CA LYS A 175 35.68 7.66 14.22
C LYS A 175 34.35 7.72 13.46
N LYS A 176 34.09 6.70 12.65
CA LYS A 176 32.81 6.54 11.95
C LYS A 176 31.79 5.81 12.82
N LEU A 177 30.58 6.33 12.87
CA LEU A 177 29.43 5.65 13.48
C LEU A 177 28.34 5.42 12.45
N LEU A 178 27.75 4.23 12.47
CA LEU A 178 26.57 3.89 11.68
C LEU A 178 25.33 4.47 12.35
N VAL A 179 24.53 5.22 11.60
CA VAL A 179 23.30 5.83 12.09
C VAL A 179 22.17 5.66 11.08
N PRO A 180 20.90 5.54 11.52
CA PRO A 180 19.77 5.55 10.62
C PRO A 180 19.48 6.96 10.13
N MET A 181 19.30 7.12 8.84
CA MET A 181 18.90 8.37 8.21
C MET A 181 17.62 8.15 7.42
N ARG A 182 16.67 9.06 7.57
CA ARG A 182 15.46 9.07 6.76
C ARG A 182 15.72 9.86 5.49
N VAL A 183 15.85 9.17 4.38
CA VAL A 183 16.11 9.79 3.07
C VAL A 183 14.97 9.51 2.10
N PRO A 184 14.62 10.49 1.24
CA PRO A 184 13.77 10.23 0.10
C PRO A 184 14.54 9.37 -0.90
N VAL A 185 14.07 8.15 -1.13
CA VAL A 185 14.62 7.28 -2.16
C VAL A 185 13.66 7.23 -3.34
N PRO A 186 14.16 7.19 -4.58
CA PRO A 186 13.31 7.04 -5.74
C PRO A 186 12.47 5.77 -5.61
N ILE A 187 11.17 5.89 -5.86
CA ILE A 187 10.31 4.71 -6.04
C ILE A 187 10.71 4.11 -7.38
N PRO A 188 11.21 2.87 -7.44
CA PRO A 188 11.56 2.26 -8.71
C PRO A 188 10.39 2.39 -9.67
N PRO A 189 10.64 2.70 -10.96
CA PRO A 189 9.58 2.71 -11.94
C PRO A 189 8.90 1.35 -11.91
N ARG A 190 7.58 1.33 -12.07
CA ARG A 190 6.86 0.06 -12.19
C ARG A 190 7.54 -0.74 -13.28
N PRO A 191 7.92 -2.00 -13.03
CA PRO A 191 8.25 -2.87 -14.13
C PRO A 191 7.07 -2.80 -15.09
N GLN A 192 7.30 -2.58 -16.37
CA GLN A 192 6.25 -2.57 -17.42
C GLN A 192 5.57 -3.95 -17.56
N ARG A 193 5.89 -4.88 -16.67
CA ARG A 193 5.45 -6.26 -16.62
C ARG A 193 4.31 -6.42 -15.62
N GLN A 194 3.58 -7.49 -15.77
CA GLN A 194 2.37 -7.86 -15.02
C GLN A 194 2.49 -7.63 -13.50
N PRO A 195 1.43 -7.18 -12.83
CA PRO A 195 1.41 -6.92 -11.38
C PRO A 195 1.71 -8.16 -10.55
N VAL A 196 1.49 -9.34 -11.13
CA VAL A 196 1.72 -10.63 -10.49
C VAL A 196 2.46 -11.55 -11.47
N THR A 197 3.55 -12.16 -11.01
CA THR A 197 4.29 -13.16 -11.78
C THR A 197 4.33 -14.47 -11.03
N PHE A 198 4.27 -15.57 -11.78
CA PHE A 198 4.35 -16.93 -11.23
C PHE A 198 5.56 -17.66 -11.80
N LYS A 199 6.32 -18.34 -10.94
CA LYS A 199 7.53 -19.07 -11.33
C LYS A 199 7.62 -20.40 -10.59
N ARG A 200 8.28 -21.37 -11.24
CA ARG A 200 8.69 -22.63 -10.63
C ARG A 200 10.21 -22.61 -10.56
N LEU A 201 10.75 -22.68 -9.36
CA LEU A 201 12.20 -22.64 -9.13
C LEU A 201 12.64 -23.78 -8.25
N LYS A 202 13.95 -23.99 -8.18
CA LYS A 202 14.55 -25.05 -7.31
C LYS A 202 15.68 -24.47 -6.44
N PRO A 203 15.43 -23.45 -5.58
CA PRO A 203 16.44 -22.95 -4.67
C PRO A 203 16.89 -24.08 -3.73
N LEU A 204 18.19 -24.23 -3.54
CA LEU A 204 18.77 -25.29 -2.73
C LEU A 204 18.27 -26.71 -3.13
N ASN A 205 18.00 -26.94 -4.40
CA ASN A 205 17.42 -28.15 -4.97
C ASN A 205 15.99 -28.48 -4.49
N VAL A 206 15.31 -27.55 -3.82
CA VAL A 206 13.93 -27.71 -3.34
C VAL A 206 12.98 -27.16 -4.41
N PRO A 207 12.07 -27.98 -4.97
CA PRO A 207 11.08 -27.50 -5.92
C PRO A 207 10.04 -26.62 -5.21
N VAL A 208 9.91 -25.39 -5.63
CA VAL A 208 8.97 -24.43 -5.05
C VAL A 208 8.14 -23.73 -6.13
N GLN A 209 6.92 -23.39 -5.80
CA GLN A 209 6.01 -22.54 -6.57
C GLN A 209 6.02 -21.16 -5.96
N ILE A 210 6.23 -20.14 -6.77
CA ILE A 210 6.45 -18.77 -6.29
C ILE A 210 5.52 -17.83 -7.04
N ALA A 211 4.76 -17.04 -6.29
CA ALA A 211 4.03 -15.91 -6.81
C ALA A 211 4.64 -14.62 -6.24
N ASN A 212 5.15 -13.76 -7.12
CA ASN A 212 5.61 -12.41 -6.76
C ASN A 212 4.50 -11.41 -7.08
N VAL A 213 4.19 -10.55 -6.13
CA VAL A 213 3.12 -9.56 -6.19
C VAL A 213 3.70 -8.17 -6.03
N ASP A 214 3.57 -7.34 -7.06
CA ASP A 214 3.97 -5.93 -7.01
C ASP A 214 2.80 -5.07 -6.50
N LEU A 215 2.86 -4.71 -5.24
CA LEU A 215 1.85 -3.88 -4.57
C LEU A 215 1.89 -2.40 -4.97
N ARG A 216 2.75 -1.99 -5.90
CA ARG A 216 2.74 -0.64 -6.49
C ARG A 216 1.54 -0.46 -7.44
N TRP A 217 0.98 -1.56 -7.93
CA TRP A 217 -0.24 -1.55 -8.72
C TRP A 217 -1.45 -1.30 -7.81
N ARG A 218 -2.17 -0.19 -8.05
CA ARG A 218 -3.30 0.21 -7.21
C ARG A 218 -4.52 -0.73 -7.32
N ASP A 219 -4.64 -1.39 -8.43
CA ASP A 219 -5.67 -2.37 -8.76
C ASP A 219 -5.33 -3.79 -8.30
N VAL A 220 -4.21 -3.99 -7.62
CA VAL A 220 -3.91 -5.23 -6.91
C VAL A 220 -4.55 -5.20 -5.55
N LEU A 221 -5.39 -6.19 -5.24
CA LEU A 221 -5.94 -6.45 -3.91
C LEU A 221 -5.41 -7.79 -3.41
N VAL A 222 -4.91 -7.83 -2.18
CA VAL A 222 -4.63 -9.07 -1.46
C VAL A 222 -5.65 -9.19 -0.34
N ALA A 223 -6.43 -10.25 -0.34
CA ALA A 223 -7.52 -10.42 0.62
C ALA A 223 -7.75 -11.89 0.99
N PRO A 224 -8.30 -12.17 2.18
CA PRO A 224 -8.80 -13.49 2.53
C PRO A 224 -9.93 -13.93 1.58
N VAL A 225 -9.88 -15.20 1.17
CA VAL A 225 -10.90 -15.84 0.33
C VAL A 225 -11.54 -16.97 1.12
N LEU A 226 -12.83 -16.84 1.38
CA LEU A 226 -13.60 -17.77 2.18
C LEU A 226 -14.29 -18.81 1.28
N PRO A 227 -14.57 -20.03 1.81
CA PRO A 227 -15.26 -21.09 1.07
C PRO A 227 -16.69 -20.74 0.68
N SER A 228 -17.35 -19.89 1.46
CA SER A 228 -18.72 -19.43 1.20
C SER A 228 -18.77 -17.92 0.94
N ARG A 229 -19.85 -17.45 0.30
CA ARG A 229 -20.10 -16.02 0.14
C ARG A 229 -20.47 -15.33 1.47
N ARG A 230 -20.83 -16.09 2.48
CA ARG A 230 -21.05 -15.60 3.84
C ARG A 230 -19.68 -15.39 4.49
N LEU A 231 -19.51 -14.29 5.21
CA LEU A 231 -18.27 -13.97 5.94
C LEU A 231 -18.17 -14.79 7.25
N THR A 232 -18.35 -16.11 7.13
CA THR A 232 -18.33 -17.06 8.25
C THR A 232 -17.36 -18.19 7.96
N PHE A 233 -16.73 -18.70 9.00
CA PHE A 233 -15.76 -19.80 8.96
C PHE A 233 -16.38 -21.07 9.53
N SER A 234 -17.32 -21.65 8.84
CA SER A 234 -18.00 -22.88 9.25
C SER A 234 -17.74 -24.07 8.34
N THR A 235 -17.11 -23.83 7.20
CA THR A 235 -16.83 -24.83 6.19
C THR A 235 -15.45 -24.64 5.60
N GLY A 236 -14.87 -25.69 5.03
CA GLY A 236 -13.60 -25.63 4.32
C GLY A 236 -13.74 -25.98 2.84
N ALA A 237 -12.74 -25.55 2.07
CA ALA A 237 -12.60 -25.94 0.66
C ALA A 237 -11.12 -26.19 0.33
N ARG A 238 -10.82 -26.95 -0.74
CA ARG A 238 -9.46 -27.07 -1.22
C ARG A 238 -9.00 -25.80 -1.90
N VAL A 239 -7.69 -25.58 -1.93
CA VAL A 239 -7.07 -24.39 -2.56
C VAL A 239 -7.52 -24.24 -4.02
N GLY A 240 -7.59 -25.35 -4.78
CA GLY A 240 -8.09 -25.33 -6.16
C GLY A 240 -9.55 -24.90 -6.28
N ASP A 241 -10.41 -25.31 -5.35
CA ASP A 241 -11.82 -24.93 -5.34
C ASP A 241 -12.00 -23.43 -5.01
N LEU A 242 -11.26 -22.95 -4.02
CA LEU A 242 -11.26 -21.53 -3.67
C LEU A 242 -10.77 -20.67 -4.84
N ALA A 243 -9.72 -21.11 -5.54
CA ALA A 243 -9.18 -20.39 -6.68
C ALA A 243 -10.18 -20.27 -7.83
N ARG A 244 -10.85 -21.38 -8.18
CA ARG A 244 -11.85 -21.39 -9.26
C ARG A 244 -13.04 -20.45 -8.98
N ARG A 245 -13.47 -20.37 -7.71
CA ARG A 245 -14.66 -19.61 -7.32
C ARG A 245 -14.38 -18.13 -7.09
N SER A 246 -13.15 -17.78 -6.71
CA SER A 246 -12.81 -16.41 -6.27
C SER A 246 -12.44 -15.46 -7.41
N GLY A 247 -11.99 -15.99 -8.55
CA GLY A 247 -11.39 -15.16 -9.61
C GLY A 247 -10.01 -14.61 -9.25
N ALA A 248 -9.40 -15.07 -8.16
CA ALA A 248 -8.07 -14.64 -7.78
C ALA A 248 -7.02 -15.08 -8.81
N ARG A 249 -6.11 -14.18 -9.16
CA ARG A 249 -4.97 -14.45 -10.03
C ARG A 249 -4.01 -15.46 -9.41
N VAL A 250 -3.76 -15.30 -8.09
CA VAL A 250 -3.06 -16.24 -7.22
C VAL A 250 -3.96 -16.55 -6.04
N LEU A 251 -3.96 -17.77 -5.59
CA LEU A 251 -4.53 -18.14 -4.31
C LEU A 251 -3.59 -19.12 -3.61
N VAL A 252 -3.23 -18.81 -2.37
CA VAL A 252 -2.46 -19.68 -1.48
C VAL A 252 -3.32 -20.04 -0.28
N ASN A 253 -3.07 -21.19 0.35
CA ASN A 253 -3.77 -21.54 1.60
C ASN A 253 -3.56 -20.48 2.67
N GLY A 254 -4.53 -20.31 3.55
CA GLY A 254 -4.47 -19.42 4.70
C GLY A 254 -3.57 -19.91 5.83
N SER A 255 -3.78 -19.34 6.99
CA SER A 255 -3.09 -19.71 8.24
C SER A 255 -3.80 -20.85 8.96
N TYR A 256 -3.34 -21.15 10.18
CA TYR A 256 -3.85 -22.22 11.04
C TYR A 256 -5.31 -22.02 11.40
N PHE A 257 -6.01 -23.11 11.58
CA PHE A 257 -7.43 -23.15 11.92
C PHE A 257 -7.77 -24.42 12.75
N HIS A 258 -8.90 -24.38 13.41
CA HIS A 258 -9.44 -25.54 14.16
C HIS A 258 -10.16 -26.47 13.18
N PRO A 259 -9.70 -27.71 12.99
CA PRO A 259 -10.20 -28.59 11.93
C PRO A 259 -11.69 -28.90 12.00
N GLN A 260 -12.27 -29.00 13.21
CA GLN A 260 -13.69 -29.32 13.40
C GLN A 260 -14.60 -28.14 13.05
N SER A 261 -14.22 -26.92 13.40
CA SER A 261 -15.03 -25.73 13.24
C SER A 261 -14.65 -24.87 12.03
N TYR A 262 -13.49 -25.13 11.44
CA TYR A 262 -12.85 -24.25 10.46
C TYR A 262 -12.58 -22.83 10.95
N ALA A 263 -12.71 -22.56 12.25
CA ALA A 263 -12.41 -21.25 12.82
C ALA A 263 -10.91 -20.95 12.71
N PRO A 264 -10.48 -19.81 12.14
CA PRO A 264 -9.08 -19.42 12.10
C PRO A 264 -8.51 -19.27 13.51
N ALA A 265 -7.25 -19.67 13.70
CA ALA A 265 -6.55 -19.57 14.97
C ALA A 265 -6.02 -18.16 15.26
N GLY A 266 -6.11 -17.24 14.30
CA GLY A 266 -5.62 -15.88 14.38
C GLY A 266 -6.59 -14.86 13.79
N ASP A 267 -6.23 -13.59 13.93
CA ASP A 267 -7.02 -12.45 13.46
C ASP A 267 -7.06 -12.40 11.93
N ILE A 268 -8.24 -12.17 11.40
CA ILE A 268 -8.50 -11.96 9.98
C ILE A 268 -9.26 -10.65 9.81
N VAL A 269 -8.67 -9.74 9.04
CA VAL A 269 -9.31 -8.48 8.63
C VAL A 269 -9.40 -8.44 7.10
N THR A 270 -10.52 -8.03 6.58
CA THR A 270 -10.71 -7.74 5.16
C THR A 270 -11.45 -6.41 5.00
N GLN A 271 -10.93 -5.55 4.15
CA GLN A 271 -11.48 -4.20 3.92
C GLN A 271 -11.76 -3.43 5.22
N GLY A 272 -10.84 -3.50 6.17
CA GLY A 272 -10.94 -2.86 7.48
C GLY A 272 -11.91 -3.53 8.46
N ARG A 273 -12.58 -4.62 8.07
CA ARG A 273 -13.51 -5.34 8.93
C ARG A 273 -12.85 -6.56 9.56
N LEU A 274 -12.83 -6.62 10.87
CA LEU A 274 -12.40 -7.81 11.63
C LEU A 274 -13.44 -8.92 11.45
N LEU A 275 -13.01 -10.07 10.92
CA LEU A 275 -13.85 -11.26 10.73
C LEU A 275 -13.70 -12.27 11.86
N THR A 276 -12.48 -12.45 12.33
CA THR A 276 -12.15 -13.35 13.46
C THR A 276 -11.03 -12.74 14.28
N TRP A 277 -10.97 -13.15 15.52
CA TRP A 277 -9.84 -12.87 16.41
C TRP A 277 -9.30 -14.18 17.00
N GLY A 278 -8.02 -14.22 17.29
CA GLY A 278 -7.37 -15.43 17.77
C GLY A 278 -6.09 -15.13 18.56
N ARG A 279 -5.33 -16.16 18.85
CA ARG A 279 -4.17 -16.09 19.74
C ARG A 279 -2.84 -15.83 19.02
N ILE A 280 -2.82 -15.81 17.69
CA ILE A 280 -1.59 -15.59 16.93
C ILE A 280 -1.30 -14.09 16.93
N PRO A 281 -0.20 -13.63 17.55
CA PRO A 281 0.05 -12.20 17.73
C PRO A 281 0.64 -11.52 16.50
N GLN A 282 1.28 -12.26 15.61
CA GLN A 282 1.94 -11.71 14.43
C GLN A 282 1.11 -11.92 13.17
N ALA A 283 1.16 -10.96 12.26
CA ALA A 283 0.33 -10.97 11.07
C ALA A 283 1.02 -10.36 9.85
N LEU A 284 0.65 -10.84 8.66
CA LEU A 284 0.74 -10.06 7.44
C LEU A 284 -0.30 -8.96 7.50
N THR A 285 0.11 -7.73 7.32
CA THR A 285 -0.76 -6.55 7.28
C THR A 285 -0.57 -5.81 5.97
N ILE A 286 -1.67 -5.32 5.38
CA ILE A 286 -1.65 -4.52 4.16
C ILE A 286 -2.49 -3.28 4.39
N THR A 287 -1.93 -2.11 4.09
CA THR A 287 -2.61 -0.82 4.19
C THR A 287 -3.48 -0.56 2.96
N PRO A 288 -4.47 0.36 3.03
CA PRO A 288 -5.30 0.71 1.88
C PRO A 288 -4.52 1.25 0.67
N ASP A 289 -3.32 1.79 0.90
CA ASP A 289 -2.40 2.23 -0.15
C ASP A 289 -1.42 1.12 -0.61
N ASN A 290 -1.74 -0.15 -0.31
CA ASN A 290 -0.97 -1.33 -0.72
C ASN A 290 0.46 -1.40 -0.17
N ARG A 291 0.69 -1.07 1.11
CA ARG A 291 1.96 -1.35 1.79
C ARG A 291 1.81 -2.57 2.67
N ALA A 292 2.64 -3.56 2.43
CA ALA A 292 2.70 -4.76 3.24
C ALA A 292 3.75 -4.64 4.35
N ALA A 293 3.43 -5.18 5.51
CA ALA A 293 4.36 -5.32 6.63
C ALA A 293 4.00 -6.54 7.48
N PHE A 294 4.97 -7.07 8.21
CA PHE A 294 4.68 -8.00 9.29
C PHE A 294 4.64 -7.23 10.61
N ARG A 295 3.49 -7.27 11.26
CA ARG A 295 3.26 -6.58 12.53
C ARG A 295 2.97 -7.60 13.63
N VAL A 296 3.20 -7.18 14.87
CA VAL A 296 2.84 -7.95 16.06
C VAL A 296 1.75 -7.16 16.78
N SER A 297 0.67 -7.84 17.19
CA SER A 297 -0.34 -7.24 18.04
C SER A 297 0.29 -6.89 19.39
N ALA A 298 0.09 -5.66 19.84
CA ALA A 298 0.64 -5.18 21.11
C ALA A 298 -0.10 -5.74 22.34
N VAL A 299 -1.28 -6.33 22.14
CA VAL A 299 -2.17 -6.77 23.23
C VAL A 299 -2.30 -8.29 23.23
N ALA A 300 -2.15 -8.91 24.39
CA ALA A 300 -2.39 -10.35 24.56
C ALA A 300 -3.84 -10.71 24.24
N ALA A 301 -4.08 -11.92 23.73
CA ALA A 301 -5.40 -12.35 23.27
C ALA A 301 -6.48 -12.34 24.37
N LEU A 302 -6.08 -12.57 25.62
CA LEU A 302 -6.97 -12.47 26.80
C LEU A 302 -7.07 -10.99 27.21
N GLY A 303 -8.28 -10.42 27.22
CA GLY A 303 -8.54 -9.04 27.60
C GLY A 303 -8.30 -8.01 26.49
N ARG A 304 -8.09 -8.46 25.25
CA ARG A 304 -7.96 -7.56 24.10
C ARG A 304 -9.31 -6.89 23.81
N PRO A 305 -9.40 -5.54 23.86
CA PRO A 305 -10.54 -4.85 23.27
C PRO A 305 -10.58 -5.23 21.80
N LEU A 306 -11.73 -5.62 21.29
CA LEU A 306 -11.93 -5.82 19.88
C LEU A 306 -11.39 -4.58 19.17
N ASP A 307 -10.23 -4.71 18.45
CA ASP A 307 -9.99 -3.88 17.31
C ASP A 307 -8.99 -2.72 17.31
N THR A 308 -8.19 -2.48 18.32
CA THR A 308 -7.24 -1.34 18.24
C THR A 308 -5.93 -1.69 17.48
N SER A 309 -5.51 -2.96 17.49
CA SER A 309 -4.21 -3.38 16.91
C SER A 309 -4.16 -3.29 15.38
N TRP A 310 -5.32 -3.38 14.72
CA TRP A 310 -5.44 -3.49 13.27
C TRP A 310 -6.19 -2.33 12.62
N ALA A 311 -6.48 -1.28 13.39
CA ALA A 311 -7.16 -0.09 12.88
C ALA A 311 -6.41 0.52 11.68
N GLY A 312 -7.16 0.92 10.66
CA GLY A 312 -6.60 1.53 9.45
C GLY A 312 -5.94 0.56 8.46
N LEU A 313 -6.06 -0.75 8.67
CA LEU A 313 -5.53 -1.76 7.75
C LEU A 313 -6.62 -2.30 6.82
N GLU A 314 -6.27 -2.46 5.55
CA GLU A 314 -7.13 -3.06 4.54
C GLU A 314 -7.28 -4.56 4.77
N THR A 315 -6.16 -5.23 4.97
CA THR A 315 -6.07 -6.68 5.14
C THR A 315 -5.13 -7.04 6.28
N VAL A 316 -5.57 -7.99 7.10
CA VAL A 316 -4.72 -8.64 8.11
C VAL A 316 -4.94 -10.14 8.03
N VAL A 317 -3.85 -10.88 8.03
CA VAL A 317 -3.83 -12.34 8.15
C VAL A 317 -2.84 -12.71 9.24
N ALA A 318 -3.34 -13.02 10.42
CA ALA A 318 -2.50 -13.48 11.52
C ALA A 318 -1.97 -14.88 11.20
N THR A 319 -0.65 -15.04 11.24
CA THR A 319 0.04 -16.27 10.88
C THR A 319 1.46 -16.30 11.47
N GLY A 320 2.18 -17.37 11.25
CA GLY A 320 3.56 -17.56 11.71
C GLY A 320 3.90 -19.04 11.92
N PRO A 321 5.00 -19.33 12.54
CA PRO A 321 5.99 -18.43 13.13
C PRO A 321 6.75 -17.59 12.10
N ARG A 322 7.45 -16.56 12.57
CA ARG A 322 8.42 -15.82 11.76
C ARG A 322 9.62 -16.72 11.49
N ILE A 323 9.93 -16.94 10.23
CA ILE A 323 11.03 -17.82 9.80
C ILE A 323 12.22 -17.04 9.26
N LEU A 324 11.98 -15.75 8.90
CA LEU A 324 13.00 -14.85 8.41
C LEU A 324 12.77 -13.45 9.00
N SER A 325 13.83 -12.81 9.46
CA SER A 325 13.82 -11.45 9.97
C SER A 325 15.05 -10.71 9.47
N SER A 326 14.83 -9.61 8.73
CA SER A 326 15.91 -8.78 8.16
C SER A 326 16.96 -9.60 7.38
N GLY A 327 16.52 -10.63 6.65
CA GLY A 327 17.37 -11.51 5.87
C GLY A 327 18.04 -12.65 6.67
N GLN A 328 17.84 -12.70 7.98
CA GLN A 328 18.40 -13.76 8.85
C GLN A 328 17.36 -14.82 9.15
N VAL A 329 17.76 -16.08 9.06
CA VAL A 329 16.90 -17.21 9.42
C VAL A 329 16.66 -17.22 10.92
N VAL A 330 15.38 -17.24 11.30
CA VAL A 330 14.97 -17.33 12.71
C VAL A 330 15.00 -18.79 13.14
N THR A 331 15.66 -19.05 14.25
CA THR A 331 15.79 -20.40 14.84
C THR A 331 15.13 -20.53 16.21
N ARG A 332 14.76 -19.39 16.84
CA ARG A 332 14.01 -19.35 18.10
C ARG A 332 12.65 -18.76 17.84
N TYR A 333 11.61 -19.48 18.18
CA TYR A 333 10.23 -19.10 17.89
C TYR A 333 9.49 -18.67 19.15
N SER A 334 8.46 -17.83 18.97
CA SER A 334 7.59 -17.43 20.07
C SER A 334 6.92 -18.63 20.71
N THR A 335 6.77 -18.59 22.03
CA THR A 335 6.11 -19.64 22.85
C THR A 335 4.63 -19.86 22.51
N VAL A 336 4.04 -18.99 21.69
CA VAL A 336 2.69 -19.21 21.13
C VAL A 336 2.64 -20.40 20.18
N PHE A 337 3.75 -20.68 19.49
CA PHE A 337 3.90 -21.81 18.58
C PHE A 337 4.54 -22.99 19.34
N ARG A 338 3.71 -23.80 19.99
CA ARG A 338 4.16 -24.91 20.86
C ARG A 338 4.06 -26.29 20.23
N ASP A 339 3.28 -26.42 19.14
CA ASP A 339 3.07 -27.70 18.49
C ASP A 339 4.38 -28.20 17.80
N PRO A 340 4.98 -29.29 18.23
CA PRO A 340 6.19 -29.85 17.63
C PRO A 340 6.01 -30.14 16.13
N ALA A 341 4.79 -30.46 15.68
CA ALA A 341 4.50 -30.74 14.28
C ALA A 341 4.79 -29.53 13.38
N LEU A 342 4.73 -28.30 13.92
CA LEU A 342 5.09 -27.09 13.18
C LEU A 342 6.56 -27.05 12.77
N PHE A 343 7.44 -27.69 13.51
CA PHE A 343 8.88 -27.63 13.31
C PHE A 343 9.43 -28.86 12.56
N GLY A 344 8.66 -29.93 12.54
CA GLY A 344 8.99 -31.17 11.83
C GLY A 344 9.01 -31.01 10.31
N ARG A 345 9.38 -32.06 9.60
CA ARG A 345 9.39 -32.09 8.13
C ARG A 345 7.99 -32.25 7.58
N ALA A 346 7.52 -31.21 6.85
CA ALA A 346 6.21 -31.20 6.20
C ALA A 346 6.23 -30.34 4.92
N ALA A 347 5.22 -30.49 4.08
CA ALA A 347 4.94 -29.51 3.03
C ALA A 347 4.78 -28.10 3.64
N ARG A 348 5.22 -27.06 2.93
CA ARG A 348 5.27 -25.70 3.47
C ARG A 348 4.66 -24.70 2.52
N SER A 349 3.94 -23.74 3.12
CA SER A 349 3.57 -22.47 2.50
C SER A 349 4.08 -21.34 3.37
N ALA A 350 4.53 -20.25 2.73
CA ALA A 350 5.04 -19.07 3.42
C ALA A 350 4.67 -17.81 2.63
N VAL A 351 4.59 -16.72 3.36
CA VAL A 351 4.50 -15.37 2.81
C VAL A 351 5.74 -14.59 3.21
N GLY A 352 6.31 -13.85 2.26
CA GLY A 352 7.54 -13.09 2.46
C GLY A 352 7.47 -11.70 1.89
N LEU A 353 8.35 -10.84 2.38
CA LEU A 353 8.55 -9.48 1.91
C LEU A 353 10.00 -9.30 1.47
N ILE A 354 10.21 -8.84 0.24
CA ILE A 354 11.49 -8.30 -0.23
C ILE A 354 11.57 -6.82 0.15
N GLY A 355 10.46 -6.11 0.05
CA GLY A 355 10.23 -4.75 0.48
C GLY A 355 8.76 -4.56 0.82
N ASN A 356 8.37 -3.36 1.26
CA ASN A 356 6.98 -3.08 1.66
C ASN A 356 5.96 -3.06 0.50
N ARG A 357 6.44 -3.18 -0.73
CA ARG A 357 5.64 -3.27 -1.97
C ARG A 357 5.89 -4.55 -2.75
N ASP A 358 6.76 -5.41 -2.26
CA ASP A 358 7.18 -6.63 -2.96
C ASP A 358 6.83 -7.83 -2.08
N LEU A 359 5.63 -8.37 -2.31
CA LEU A 359 5.09 -9.50 -1.57
C LEU A 359 5.36 -10.80 -2.34
N VAL A 360 5.74 -11.84 -1.65
CA VAL A 360 6.07 -13.14 -2.23
C VAL A 360 5.31 -14.24 -1.51
N PHE A 361 4.61 -15.07 -2.25
CA PHE A 361 4.04 -16.32 -1.74
C PHE A 361 4.85 -17.49 -2.27
N VAL A 362 5.20 -18.42 -1.39
CA VAL A 362 5.94 -19.63 -1.73
C VAL A 362 5.22 -20.83 -1.18
N SER A 363 5.02 -21.87 -2.00
CA SER A 363 4.45 -23.13 -1.57
C SER A 363 5.25 -24.30 -2.16
N THR A 364 5.41 -25.36 -1.38
CA THR A 364 6.08 -26.60 -1.78
C THR A 364 5.48 -27.80 -1.09
N HIS A 365 5.42 -28.92 -1.81
CA HIS A 365 5.11 -30.24 -1.23
C HIS A 365 6.37 -30.98 -0.77
N ALA A 366 7.57 -30.45 -1.01
CA ALA A 366 8.79 -30.97 -0.41
C ALA A 366 8.70 -30.85 1.12
N ARG A 367 9.10 -31.92 1.81
CA ARG A 367 9.03 -31.99 3.28
C ARG A 367 10.22 -31.23 3.88
N LEU A 368 9.97 -30.01 4.33
CA LEU A 368 10.94 -29.10 4.92
C LEU A 368 10.64 -28.86 6.41
N THR A 369 11.70 -28.69 7.19
CA THR A 369 11.59 -28.06 8.52
C THR A 369 11.31 -26.56 8.36
N THR A 370 10.89 -25.92 9.42
CA THR A 370 10.67 -24.46 9.48
C THR A 370 11.95 -23.69 9.13
N THR A 371 13.10 -24.13 9.65
CA THR A 371 14.41 -23.52 9.37
C THR A 371 14.84 -23.70 7.92
N GLU A 372 14.61 -24.88 7.33
CA GLU A 372 14.90 -25.13 5.91
C GLU A 372 14.05 -24.24 5.01
N MET A 373 12.78 -24.03 5.34
CA MET A 373 11.94 -23.08 4.59
C MET A 373 12.47 -21.65 4.71
N GLY A 374 12.98 -21.25 5.88
CA GLY A 374 13.66 -19.96 6.05
C GLY A 374 14.87 -19.82 5.11
N LYS A 375 15.71 -20.82 5.00
CA LYS A 375 16.87 -20.84 4.07
C LYS A 375 16.42 -20.74 2.61
N VAL A 376 15.35 -21.44 2.24
CA VAL A 376 14.75 -21.34 0.90
C VAL A 376 14.30 -19.90 0.61
N MET A 377 13.58 -19.27 1.55
CA MET A 377 13.12 -17.90 1.41
C MET A 377 14.28 -16.89 1.29
N THR A 378 15.35 -17.07 2.05
CA THR A 378 16.58 -16.25 1.95
C THR A 378 17.17 -16.34 0.55
N ARG A 379 17.27 -17.56 0.00
CA ARG A 379 17.83 -17.76 -1.36
C ARG A 379 16.98 -17.13 -2.45
N LEU A 380 15.71 -16.89 -2.19
CA LEU A 380 14.79 -16.15 -3.08
C LEU A 380 14.87 -14.62 -2.92
N GLY A 381 15.78 -14.10 -2.09
CA GLY A 381 15.95 -12.67 -1.84
C GLY A 381 14.92 -12.07 -0.87
N VAL A 382 14.15 -12.90 -0.20
CA VAL A 382 13.17 -12.48 0.80
C VAL A 382 13.89 -12.01 2.06
N ARG A 383 13.47 -10.90 2.65
CA ARG A 383 14.05 -10.33 3.86
C ARG A 383 13.31 -10.68 5.14
N ASP A 384 12.00 -10.74 5.05
CA ASP A 384 11.12 -11.09 6.17
C ASP A 384 10.12 -12.13 5.70
N ALA A 385 9.82 -13.15 6.51
CA ALA A 385 8.86 -14.17 6.15
C ALA A 385 8.14 -14.77 7.36
N LEU A 386 6.84 -15.06 7.15
CA LEU A 386 6.00 -15.84 8.05
C LEU A 386 5.59 -17.15 7.38
N LEU A 387 5.48 -18.21 8.15
CA LEU A 387 4.82 -19.45 7.69
C LEU A 387 3.31 -19.23 7.60
N LEU A 388 2.72 -19.88 6.62
CA LEU A 388 1.30 -20.18 6.54
C LEU A 388 1.06 -21.61 7.06
N ASP A 389 -0.20 -22.05 7.04
CA ASP A 389 -0.47 -23.43 7.41
C ASP A 389 0.25 -24.40 6.45
N GLY A 390 0.79 -25.46 7.01
CA GLY A 390 1.62 -26.42 6.30
C GLY A 390 1.00 -27.81 6.19
N GLY A 391 1.84 -28.80 5.89
CA GLY A 391 1.42 -30.18 5.77
C GLY A 391 0.36 -30.37 4.70
N SER A 392 -0.74 -31.04 5.04
CA SER A 392 -1.86 -31.31 4.12
C SER A 392 -2.64 -30.05 3.69
N SER A 393 -2.41 -28.91 4.35
CA SER A 393 -3.01 -27.62 3.96
C SER A 393 -2.23 -26.88 2.88
N ALA A 394 -0.93 -27.15 2.73
CA ALA A 394 -0.07 -26.43 1.80
C ALA A 394 -0.59 -26.54 0.36
N GLY A 395 -0.76 -25.40 -0.28
CA GLY A 395 -1.23 -25.33 -1.66
C GLY A 395 -1.14 -23.92 -2.24
N ILE A 396 -1.01 -23.84 -3.55
CA ILE A 396 -1.02 -22.61 -4.32
C ILE A 396 -1.67 -22.84 -5.68
N ALA A 397 -2.47 -21.88 -6.11
CA ALA A 397 -3.14 -21.87 -7.40
C ALA A 397 -2.74 -20.63 -8.20
N TRP A 398 -2.77 -20.76 -9.51
CA TRP A 398 -2.50 -19.73 -10.50
C TRP A 398 -3.60 -19.73 -11.56
N ASN A 399 -4.16 -18.56 -11.86
CA ASN A 399 -5.24 -18.37 -12.85
C ASN A 399 -6.42 -19.33 -12.64
N GLY A 400 -6.90 -19.45 -11.41
CA GLY A 400 -8.04 -20.30 -11.07
C GLY A 400 -7.74 -21.81 -11.06
N ARG A 401 -6.51 -22.25 -11.33
CA ARG A 401 -6.11 -23.67 -11.33
C ARG A 401 -5.09 -23.95 -10.24
N ALA A 402 -5.31 -25.02 -9.48
CA ALA A 402 -4.30 -25.46 -8.51
C ALA A 402 -3.04 -25.88 -9.25
N VAL A 403 -1.89 -25.34 -8.82
CA VAL A 403 -0.56 -25.81 -9.24
C VAL A 403 -0.02 -26.81 -8.22
N LEU A 404 -0.24 -26.53 -6.95
CA LEU A 404 -0.17 -27.48 -5.85
C LEU A 404 -1.51 -27.38 -5.10
N ASP A 405 -2.31 -28.44 -5.11
CA ASP A 405 -3.57 -28.42 -4.36
C ASP A 405 -3.33 -28.85 -2.90
N SER A 406 -4.15 -28.33 -2.00
CA SER A 406 -4.15 -28.82 -0.62
C SER A 406 -4.77 -30.21 -0.56
N VAL A 407 -4.17 -31.10 0.23
CA VAL A 407 -4.69 -32.46 0.43
C VAL A 407 -6.00 -32.43 1.21
N ARG A 408 -6.04 -31.57 2.26
CA ARG A 408 -7.26 -31.34 3.05
C ARG A 408 -7.96 -30.03 2.66
N LYS A 409 -9.21 -29.90 3.06
CA LYS A 409 -9.93 -28.63 3.02
C LYS A 409 -9.29 -27.64 3.99
N VAL A 410 -9.14 -26.39 3.60
CA VAL A 410 -8.63 -25.28 4.42
C VAL A 410 -9.77 -24.32 4.75
N SER A 411 -9.64 -23.62 5.87
CA SER A 411 -10.61 -22.65 6.37
C SER A 411 -10.81 -21.49 5.40
N TYR A 412 -9.73 -21.00 4.81
CA TYR A 412 -9.70 -19.90 3.85
C TYR A 412 -8.39 -19.94 3.06
N GLY A 413 -8.34 -19.16 2.00
CA GLY A 413 -7.12 -18.87 1.26
C GLY A 413 -6.77 -17.37 1.32
N ILE A 414 -5.57 -17.04 0.87
CA ILE A 414 -5.15 -15.66 0.62
C ILE A 414 -5.13 -15.48 -0.89
N GLY A 415 -6.05 -14.66 -1.40
CA GLY A 415 -6.20 -14.36 -2.82
C GLY A 415 -5.48 -13.07 -3.20
N VAL A 416 -4.89 -13.06 -4.39
CA VAL A 416 -4.38 -11.88 -5.05
C VAL A 416 -5.23 -11.60 -6.28
N PHE A 417 -5.86 -10.45 -6.31
CA PHE A 417 -6.72 -10.00 -7.40
C PHE A 417 -6.01 -8.90 -8.17
N THR A 418 -6.05 -8.97 -9.48
CA THR A 418 -5.58 -7.92 -10.39
C THR A 418 -6.78 -7.25 -11.04
N GLU A 419 -6.61 -6.00 -11.49
CA GLU A 419 -7.70 -5.22 -12.09
C GLU A 419 -8.88 -5.01 -11.14
N TYR A 420 -8.60 -5.00 -9.83
CA TYR A 420 -9.63 -4.81 -8.81
C TYR A 420 -10.14 -3.37 -8.81
N ALA A 421 -11.37 -3.20 -9.26
CA ALA A 421 -12.08 -1.90 -9.30
C ALA A 421 -13.06 -1.71 -8.12
N GLY A 422 -13.09 -2.66 -7.18
CA GLY A 422 -13.99 -2.64 -6.04
C GLY A 422 -13.59 -1.60 -4.97
N ARG A 423 -14.44 -1.51 -3.95
CA ARG A 423 -14.24 -0.57 -2.83
C ARG A 423 -13.05 -0.99 -1.99
N ARG A 424 -12.17 -0.03 -1.69
CA ARG A 424 -11.11 -0.13 -0.69
C ARG A 424 -11.59 0.41 0.65
N TYR A 425 -10.97 -0.08 1.72
CA TYR A 425 -11.16 0.51 3.03
C TYR A 425 -10.64 1.95 3.02
N VAL A 426 -11.51 2.88 3.40
CA VAL A 426 -11.16 4.28 3.60
C VAL A 426 -11.53 4.58 5.05
N LYS A 427 -10.55 5.06 5.81
CA LYS A 427 -10.72 5.44 7.22
C LYS A 427 -11.63 6.64 7.34
#